data_4f2a115cc47d73943b15c2747d66f3e5
#
_entry.id   4f2a115cc47d73943b15c2747d66f3e5
#
_cell.length_a   1.000
_cell.length_b   1.000
_cell.length_c   1.000
_cell.angle_alpha   90.00
_cell.angle_beta   90.00
_cell.angle_gamma   90.00
#
_symmetry.space_group_name_H-M   'P 1'
#
loop_
_entity.id
_entity.type
_entity.pdbx_description
1 polymer ?
#
loop_
_entity_poly.entity_id
_entity_poly.type
_entity_poly.pdbx_seq_one_letter_code
_entity_poly.pdbx_strand_id
1 'polypeptide(L)'
;MSSESTTTGEPSRFTDGEGCQDRPGQSRKDIGPKSLMSDQRTGGVSGGGGSGRVVRLSGETCPGGSPSGDSTIGTSSAAKPCKAGWAGAGVGDLHSSVDLADSKTVGERREGTCPPAPQRGEGLDDGRSDELWIKTSPKVRKLQRVLYRKAKTEPHWRFYSLYGELYRQDVLSDALDQVIENAGAPGVDGFTVETLAKDPTARAAWLHALAEELRTKTYRPSPVRRVYLWKDQAKTKRRALGIPTVKDRVVQSAAAIVLQPIWEADFHDHSYAYRPKRRTHQAMDKVREALLSGKVEVVDADLSSYFDLIPHRQLLRQVAKRVSDGSVLRLIKAWLRAPSVEEDRDTGRRQVHPNRCGTPQGGVISPLLANLYLNDLDHAVNEQCEQKPTMVRYADDFLILCKPGQGAGLQTRLQRWLEARKLKLNEAKTRLVDTRKEGIEFLGFSVAWRQGLKSQRWYPHVEPSAKSQAKLRDKVRAVLEVRTRNQAAVAVVRKVNQITRGWAGAFHYGNSTHVFGQQQTFVRNRLRRWLWRKYSRTHGLFSFFTDDRLAGQYKLWNWPLTAAWQR
;
A
#
# COMPACT_ATOMS: atom_id res chain seq x y z
N MET A 1 27.00 17.42 -65.68
CA MET A 1 25.90 18.23 -66.28
C MET A 1 25.17 18.74 -65.11
N SER A 2 25.51 19.87 -64.63
CA SER A 2 24.86 21.18 -64.83
C SER A 2 23.63 21.27 -63.91
N SER A 3 23.42 22.17 -63.04
CA SER A 3 23.97 23.47 -62.60
C SER A 3 22.93 24.05 -61.65
N GLU A 4 23.36 24.58 -60.52
CA GLU A 4 23.17 25.97 -60.08
C GLU A 4 21.70 26.45 -60.00
N SER A 5 21.20 27.18 -58.99
CA SER A 5 21.74 28.31 -58.23
C SER A 5 20.77 28.75 -57.14
N THR A 6 21.25 29.03 -55.95
CA THR A 6 21.29 30.29 -55.15
C THR A 6 20.15 31.31 -55.28
N THR A 7 19.61 31.76 -54.14
CA THR A 7 19.58 33.15 -53.60
C THR A 7 18.68 33.20 -52.35
N THR A 8 19.17 33.49 -51.18
CA THR A 8 19.43 34.73 -50.38
C THR A 8 18.25 35.73 -50.31
N GLY A 9 17.88 36.07 -49.08
CA GLY A 9 17.06 37.24 -48.80
C GLY A 9 16.55 37.34 -47.35
N GLU A 10 17.34 37.84 -46.42
CA GLU A 10 16.97 38.67 -45.27
C GLU A 10 17.07 40.14 -45.69
N PRO A 11 16.72 41.17 -44.85
CA PRO A 11 15.77 41.33 -43.74
C PRO A 11 14.97 42.63 -43.85
N SER A 12 14.02 42.95 -42.99
CA SER A 12 13.75 44.36 -42.65
C SER A 12 13.06 44.54 -41.27
N ARG A 13 13.72 45.34 -40.46
CA ARG A 13 13.25 46.05 -39.27
C ARG A 13 12.25 47.16 -39.63
N PHE A 14 11.42 47.53 -38.64
CA PHE A 14 10.98 48.90 -38.30
C PHE A 14 10.20 48.78 -36.99
N THR A 15 10.65 49.25 -35.86
CA THR A 15 10.81 50.56 -35.20
C THR A 15 9.49 51.31 -34.89
N ASP A 16 9.37 51.58 -33.61
CA ASP A 16 9.04 52.78 -32.83
C ASP A 16 7.60 53.17 -32.55
N GLY A 17 7.43 53.63 -31.30
CA GLY A 17 6.54 54.67 -30.85
C GLY A 17 5.91 54.39 -29.47
N GLU A 18 6.56 54.77 -28.37
CA GLU A 18 6.29 55.93 -27.47
C GLU A 18 4.81 56.05 -27.00
N GLY A 19 4.43 56.27 -25.78
CA GLY A 19 5.10 56.83 -24.64
C GLY A 19 4.11 57.10 -23.48
N CYS A 20 4.70 57.55 -22.37
CA CYS A 20 4.17 58.36 -21.25
C CYS A 20 3.25 57.67 -20.21
N GLN A 21 3.76 57.45 -19.02
CA GLN A 21 3.81 58.32 -17.80
C GLN A 21 2.44 58.47 -17.13
N ASP A 22 2.30 57.98 -15.88
CA ASP A 22 2.48 58.78 -14.66
C ASP A 22 2.36 57.92 -13.37
N ARG A 23 3.28 58.16 -12.43
CA ARG A 23 3.15 58.00 -10.97
C ARG A 23 2.94 59.42 -10.38
N PRO A 24 2.63 59.67 -9.08
CA PRO A 24 2.80 58.85 -7.88
C PRO A 24 1.72 59.12 -6.78
N GLY A 25 1.90 58.44 -5.62
CA GLY A 25 1.17 58.87 -4.42
C GLY A 25 1.32 57.91 -3.22
N GLN A 26 2.26 58.28 -2.32
CA GLN A 26 2.50 57.70 -0.99
C GLN A 26 1.34 57.90 -0.02
N SER A 27 1.12 56.99 0.95
CA SER A 27 1.30 57.32 2.35
C SER A 27 1.15 56.11 3.30
N ARG A 28 2.09 56.04 4.21
CA ARG A 28 2.15 55.17 5.41
C ARG A 28 1.06 55.50 6.40
N LYS A 29 0.66 54.53 7.24
CA LYS A 29 0.57 54.68 8.70
C LYS A 29 0.48 53.34 9.40
N ASP A 30 1.46 53.10 10.24
CA ASP A 30 1.51 52.14 11.33
C ASP A 30 0.44 52.48 12.39
N ILE A 31 -0.08 51.44 13.08
CA ILE A 31 -0.37 51.49 14.52
C ILE A 31 -0.37 50.07 15.07
N GLY A 32 0.50 49.78 15.99
CA GLY A 32 0.62 48.58 16.81
C GLY A 32 -0.20 48.66 18.11
N PRO A 33 0.09 47.85 19.14
CA PRO A 33 -0.88 47.02 19.83
C PRO A 33 -1.39 47.56 21.18
N LYS A 34 -2.50 47.01 21.71
CA LYS A 34 -2.84 47.16 23.15
C LYS A 34 -3.47 45.87 23.70
N SER A 35 -2.79 45.36 24.72
CA SER A 35 -3.24 44.46 25.78
C SER A 35 -4.24 45.15 26.74
N LEU A 36 -5.07 44.35 27.42
CA LEU A 36 -5.60 44.53 28.79
C LEU A 36 -6.46 43.27 29.10
N MET A 37 -6.13 42.64 29.99
CA MET A 37 -6.19 42.12 31.37
C MET A 37 -7.52 42.36 32.09
N SER A 38 -7.87 41.29 32.87
CA SER A 38 -8.62 41.23 34.15
C SER A 38 -10.15 41.41 34.05
N ASP A 39 -11.01 40.72 34.80
CA ASP A 39 -10.93 40.24 36.17
C ASP A 39 -12.11 39.29 36.52
N GLN A 40 -11.87 38.43 37.46
CA GLN A 40 -12.62 37.65 38.41
C GLN A 40 -14.07 38.08 38.77
N ARG A 41 -14.91 37.08 39.08
CA ARG A 41 -15.55 36.77 40.41
C ARG A 41 -16.75 35.83 40.23
N THR A 42 -16.71 34.65 40.83
CA THR A 42 -17.19 34.14 42.11
C THR A 42 -18.71 34.25 42.39
N GLY A 43 -19.28 33.12 42.78
CA GLY A 43 -20.58 32.92 43.45
C GLY A 43 -21.21 31.63 42.89
N GLY A 44 -21.44 30.61 43.57
CA GLY A 44 -21.58 30.26 44.96
C GLY A 44 -22.99 29.74 45.19
N VAL A 45 -23.02 28.52 45.77
CA VAL A 45 -24.04 27.99 46.70
C VAL A 45 -25.20 27.13 46.16
N SER A 46 -25.15 25.85 46.53
CA SER A 46 -26.10 24.93 47.17
C SER A 46 -27.33 24.47 46.36
N GLY A 47 -27.76 23.26 46.39
CA GLY A 47 -27.82 22.21 47.40
C GLY A 47 -29.08 21.39 47.15
N GLY A 48 -29.15 20.13 47.55
CA GLY A 48 -30.35 19.27 47.56
C GLY A 48 -30.18 18.06 46.64
N GLY A 49 -29.95 16.87 47.03
CA GLY A 49 -30.55 16.09 48.11
C GLY A 49 -31.76 15.30 47.58
N GLY A 50 -31.58 14.01 47.25
CA GLY A 50 -32.70 13.17 46.87
C GLY A 50 -32.28 11.71 46.63
N SER A 51 -32.31 10.96 47.69
CA SER A 51 -32.22 9.50 47.81
C SER A 51 -33.38 8.78 47.14
N GLY A 52 -33.17 7.57 46.64
CA GLY A 52 -34.26 6.65 46.38
C GLY A 52 -33.94 5.55 45.38
N ARG A 53 -33.54 4.51 45.90
CA ARG A 53 -34.08 3.16 46.07
C ARG A 53 -33.68 2.16 44.99
N VAL A 54 -32.85 1.24 45.47
CA VAL A 54 -32.57 -0.11 44.98
C VAL A 54 -33.88 -0.92 44.96
N VAL A 55 -34.15 -1.62 43.87
CA VAL A 55 -34.98 -2.83 43.84
C VAL A 55 -34.18 -3.93 43.09
N ARG A 56 -33.74 -4.90 43.90
CA ARG A 56 -33.41 -6.25 43.42
C ARG A 56 -34.72 -7.01 43.23
N LEU A 57 -34.85 -7.76 42.17
CA LEU A 57 -35.66 -8.98 42.15
C LEU A 57 -34.88 -10.10 41.47
N SER A 58 -34.78 -11.13 42.24
CA SER A 58 -34.22 -12.45 42.07
C SER A 58 -35.08 -13.36 41.19
N GLY A 59 -34.43 -14.20 40.39
CA GLY A 59 -34.62 -15.64 40.29
C GLY A 59 -35.86 -16.16 39.60
N GLU A 60 -35.68 -17.02 38.63
CA GLU A 60 -36.29 -18.35 38.71
C GLU A 60 -35.83 -19.23 37.51
N THR A 61 -35.64 -20.44 37.84
CA THR A 61 -35.12 -21.66 37.27
C THR A 61 -35.99 -22.28 36.17
N CYS A 62 -35.32 -23.14 35.38
CA CYS A 62 -35.77 -24.12 34.36
C CYS A 62 -37.01 -24.98 34.78
N PRO A 63 -37.65 -25.72 33.83
CA PRO A 63 -37.08 -26.98 33.32
C PRO A 63 -37.49 -27.39 31.87
N GLY A 64 -36.67 -28.12 31.20
CA GLY A 64 -36.68 -29.50 30.80
C GLY A 64 -37.71 -29.95 29.73
N GLY A 65 -37.20 -30.60 28.68
CA GLY A 65 -38.00 -31.39 27.75
C GLY A 65 -37.33 -31.69 26.41
N SER A 66 -36.62 -32.80 26.34
CA SER A 66 -36.40 -33.51 25.07
C SER A 66 -37.62 -34.36 24.73
N PRO A 67 -37.88 -34.65 23.43
CA PRO A 67 -37.51 -35.99 22.99
C PRO A 67 -37.02 -36.08 21.51
N SER A 68 -36.07 -36.95 21.33
CA SER A 68 -35.79 -37.95 20.28
C SER A 68 -36.63 -37.91 19.00
N GLY A 69 -35.91 -37.94 17.89
CA GLY A 69 -36.43 -38.29 16.56
C GLY A 69 -35.28 -38.53 15.60
N ASP A 70 -34.95 -39.79 15.41
CA ASP A 70 -34.08 -40.41 14.44
C ASP A 70 -34.51 -40.12 12.99
N SER A 71 -33.62 -39.76 12.12
CA SER A 71 -33.60 -40.21 10.72
C SER A 71 -32.27 -39.90 10.02
N THR A 72 -31.55 -40.93 9.77
CA THR A 72 -30.50 -41.18 8.80
C THR A 72 -30.85 -40.73 7.39
N ILE A 73 -29.77 -40.52 6.61
CA ILE A 73 -29.59 -40.49 5.14
C ILE A 73 -29.04 -39.13 4.72
N GLY A 74 -27.96 -39.03 4.00
CA GLY A 74 -27.20 -39.82 3.11
C GLY A 74 -25.98 -39.02 2.63
N THR A 75 -24.91 -39.70 2.51
CA THR A 75 -23.64 -39.22 1.92
C THR A 75 -23.85 -38.93 0.43
N SER A 76 -23.53 -37.74 -0.03
CA SER A 76 -23.28 -37.50 -1.45
C SER A 76 -21.86 -36.99 -1.68
N SER A 77 -21.20 -37.72 -2.49
CA SER A 77 -19.86 -37.68 -3.04
C SER A 77 -19.36 -36.30 -3.41
N ALA A 78 -18.11 -36.05 -3.01
CA ALA A 78 -17.31 -34.94 -3.47
C ALA A 78 -17.11 -35.00 -5.00
N ALA A 79 -17.66 -34.06 -5.73
CA ALA A 79 -17.24 -33.77 -7.09
C ALA A 79 -15.90 -33.04 -7.05
N LYS A 80 -14.91 -33.58 -7.73
CA LYS A 80 -13.62 -32.95 -7.98
C LYS A 80 -13.84 -31.60 -8.67
N PRO A 81 -13.15 -30.53 -8.27
CA PRO A 81 -13.22 -29.28 -9.01
C PRO A 81 -12.57 -29.44 -10.38
N CYS A 82 -13.32 -29.18 -11.43
CA CYS A 82 -12.82 -29.04 -12.78
C CYS A 82 -11.73 -27.98 -12.83
N LYS A 83 -10.61 -28.31 -13.42
CA LYS A 83 -9.52 -27.41 -13.80
C LYS A 83 -10.07 -26.35 -14.75
N ALA A 84 -10.46 -25.20 -14.21
CA ALA A 84 -10.70 -24.03 -15.03
C ALA A 84 -9.33 -23.51 -15.49
N GLY A 85 -8.93 -23.97 -16.66
CA GLY A 85 -7.78 -23.38 -17.35
C GLY A 85 -7.99 -21.88 -17.55
N TRP A 86 -6.93 -21.16 -17.74
CA TRP A 86 -6.90 -19.70 -17.98
C TRP A 86 -7.60 -19.27 -19.31
N ALA A 87 -8.51 -20.09 -19.81
CA ALA A 87 -9.40 -19.80 -20.93
C ALA A 87 -10.74 -19.26 -20.40
N GLY A 88 -11.16 -18.10 -20.90
CA GLY A 88 -12.28 -17.32 -20.40
C GLY A 88 -13.57 -18.14 -20.25
N ALA A 89 -14.16 -18.03 -19.06
CA ALA A 89 -15.52 -18.47 -18.82
C ALA A 89 -16.48 -17.36 -19.26
N GLY A 90 -17.20 -17.63 -20.35
CA GLY A 90 -18.32 -16.80 -20.79
C GLY A 90 -19.43 -16.82 -19.75
N VAL A 91 -20.07 -15.66 -19.58
CA VAL A 91 -21.30 -15.52 -18.79
C VAL A 91 -22.44 -16.14 -19.60
N GLY A 92 -22.90 -17.31 -19.18
CA GLY A 92 -24.12 -17.90 -19.70
C GLY A 92 -25.23 -17.76 -18.66
N ASP A 93 -26.32 -17.16 -19.07
CA ASP A 93 -27.59 -17.13 -18.35
C ASP A 93 -28.17 -18.54 -18.24
N LEU A 94 -28.53 -18.93 -17.03
CA LEU A 94 -29.28 -20.17 -16.77
C LEU A 94 -30.74 -19.85 -16.50
N HIS A 95 -31.58 -20.17 -17.48
CA HIS A 95 -32.97 -20.48 -17.25
C HIS A 95 -33.26 -21.93 -17.73
N SER A 96 -33.94 -22.65 -16.86
CA SER A 96 -34.88 -23.77 -17.03
C SER A 96 -34.41 -25.16 -17.47
N SER A 97 -34.85 -26.02 -16.71
CA SER A 97 -35.76 -27.19 -16.76
C SER A 97 -35.10 -28.57 -16.75
N VAL A 98 -35.73 -29.34 -15.92
CA VAL A 98 -35.63 -30.74 -15.54
C VAL A 98 -35.88 -31.66 -16.76
N ASP A 99 -35.13 -32.78 -16.83
CA ASP A 99 -35.74 -34.07 -17.14
C ASP A 99 -34.89 -35.26 -16.66
N LEU A 100 -35.59 -36.24 -16.11
CA LEU A 100 -35.15 -37.53 -15.58
C LEU A 100 -35.01 -38.57 -16.71
N ALA A 101 -34.01 -39.43 -16.66
CA ALA A 101 -34.12 -40.79 -17.13
C ALA A 101 -33.06 -41.74 -16.54
N ASP A 102 -33.56 -42.86 -16.07
CA ASP A 102 -32.91 -44.05 -15.50
C ASP A 102 -31.92 -44.75 -16.42
N SER A 103 -30.88 -45.37 -15.85
CA SER A 103 -30.56 -46.79 -16.13
C SER A 103 -29.52 -47.37 -15.17
N LYS A 104 -29.91 -48.51 -14.61
CA LYS A 104 -29.12 -49.43 -13.74
C LYS A 104 -28.04 -50.15 -14.54
N THR A 105 -26.85 -50.34 -13.95
CA THR A 105 -26.09 -51.59 -14.12
C THR A 105 -25.25 -51.86 -12.86
N VAL A 106 -25.33 -53.10 -12.43
CA VAL A 106 -24.67 -53.76 -11.29
C VAL A 106 -23.25 -54.15 -11.67
N GLY A 107 -22.27 -53.99 -10.76
CA GLY A 107 -20.89 -54.48 -10.95
C GLY A 107 -20.11 -54.50 -9.62
N GLU A 108 -19.93 -55.65 -9.14
CA GLU A 108 -19.04 -56.29 -8.15
C GLU A 108 -18.09 -55.47 -7.26
N ARG A 109 -18.16 -55.83 -5.98
CA ARG A 109 -17.24 -55.46 -4.86
C ARG A 109 -15.85 -56.08 -5.08
N ARG A 110 -14.81 -55.25 -4.91
CA ARG A 110 -13.52 -55.68 -4.45
C ARG A 110 -13.16 -54.97 -3.15
N GLU A 111 -12.92 -55.76 -2.10
CA GLU A 111 -12.40 -55.34 -0.83
C GLU A 111 -10.97 -54.78 -1.01
N GLY A 112 -10.80 -53.51 -0.72
CA GLY A 112 -9.50 -52.84 -0.63
C GLY A 112 -9.37 -52.23 0.76
N THR A 113 -8.43 -52.74 1.52
CA THR A 113 -7.99 -52.28 2.84
C THR A 113 -7.87 -50.78 2.94
N CYS A 114 -8.53 -50.17 3.91
CA CYS A 114 -8.38 -48.80 4.33
C CYS A 114 -6.93 -48.50 4.75
N PRO A 115 -6.28 -47.48 4.21
CA PRO A 115 -5.02 -47.00 4.78
C PRO A 115 -5.29 -46.37 6.16
N PRO A 116 -4.34 -46.50 7.12
CA PRO A 116 -4.50 -45.96 8.46
C PRO A 116 -4.65 -44.43 8.42
N ALA A 117 -5.46 -43.91 9.32
CA ALA A 117 -5.66 -42.47 9.52
C ALA A 117 -4.29 -41.79 9.72
N PRO A 118 -4.04 -40.61 9.10
CA PRO A 118 -2.81 -39.90 9.32
C PRO A 118 -2.70 -39.52 10.79
N GLN A 119 -1.62 -39.99 11.43
CA GLN A 119 -1.21 -39.59 12.76
C GLN A 119 -1.15 -38.06 12.80
N ARG A 120 -1.64 -37.47 13.90
CA ARG A 120 -1.51 -36.05 14.21
C ARG A 120 -0.05 -35.67 14.07
N GLY A 121 0.31 -35.03 12.96
CA GLY A 121 1.61 -34.44 12.74
C GLY A 121 1.81 -33.27 13.69
N GLU A 122 2.63 -33.49 14.68
CA GLU A 122 3.36 -32.43 15.36
C GLU A 122 4.23 -31.74 14.31
N GLY A 123 4.14 -30.37 14.24
CA GLY A 123 5.15 -29.59 13.55
C GLY A 123 4.80 -29.05 12.17
N LEU A 124 3.85 -28.11 12.09
CA LEU A 124 3.85 -27.07 11.06
C LEU A 124 3.87 -25.69 11.75
N ASP A 125 4.72 -25.55 12.74
CA ASP A 125 5.17 -24.24 13.22
C ASP A 125 6.52 -23.98 12.54
N ASP A 126 6.47 -23.34 11.35
CA ASP A 126 7.70 -22.98 10.61
C ASP A 126 8.43 -21.78 11.24
N GLY A 127 8.11 -21.42 12.49
CA GLY A 127 8.69 -20.29 13.21
C GLY A 127 8.37 -18.91 12.60
N ARG A 128 7.82 -18.88 11.38
CA ARG A 128 7.52 -17.63 10.67
C ARG A 128 6.29 -16.93 11.21
N SER A 129 5.34 -17.67 11.78
CA SER A 129 4.08 -17.10 12.27
C SER A 129 4.27 -16.12 13.43
N ASP A 130 5.26 -16.34 14.29
CA ASP A 130 5.49 -15.50 15.47
C ASP A 130 6.12 -14.17 15.13
N GLU A 131 6.87 -14.11 14.05
CA GLU A 131 7.53 -12.92 13.58
C GLU A 131 6.67 -12.03 12.68
N LEU A 132 5.57 -12.56 12.10
CA LEU A 132 4.74 -11.79 11.15
C LEU A 132 4.02 -10.60 11.80
N TRP A 133 3.66 -10.70 13.09
CA TRP A 133 2.76 -9.75 13.77
C TRP A 133 3.44 -8.97 14.91
N ILE A 134 4.70 -8.62 14.79
CA ILE A 134 5.53 -7.98 15.84
C ILE A 134 4.95 -6.67 16.38
N LYS A 135 4.16 -5.96 15.55
CA LYS A 135 3.63 -4.63 15.91
C LYS A 135 2.39 -4.65 16.81
N THR A 136 1.88 -5.84 17.15
CA THR A 136 0.69 -5.98 17.98
C THR A 136 1.03 -6.52 19.37
N SER A 137 0.16 -6.28 20.35
CA SER A 137 0.29 -6.78 21.71
C SER A 137 0.29 -8.33 21.73
N PRO A 138 0.85 -8.98 22.77
CA PRO A 138 0.92 -10.45 22.82
C PRO A 138 -0.43 -11.15 22.70
N LYS A 139 -1.49 -10.58 23.29
CA LYS A 139 -2.85 -11.15 23.22
C LYS A 139 -3.41 -11.08 21.80
N VAL A 140 -3.26 -9.94 21.13
CA VAL A 140 -3.69 -9.75 19.74
C VAL A 140 -2.86 -10.61 18.79
N ARG A 141 -1.56 -10.72 19.04
CA ARG A 141 -0.67 -11.60 18.26
C ARG A 141 -1.09 -13.07 18.36
N LYS A 142 -1.52 -13.53 19.54
CA LYS A 142 -2.07 -14.88 19.70
C LYS A 142 -3.33 -15.08 18.84
N LEU A 143 -4.25 -14.10 18.82
CA LEU A 143 -5.42 -14.12 17.96
C LEU A 143 -5.02 -14.23 16.47
N GLN A 144 -4.10 -13.38 16.02
CA GLN A 144 -3.63 -13.36 14.63
C GLN A 144 -3.02 -14.71 14.21
N ARG A 145 -2.24 -15.34 15.09
CA ARG A 145 -1.69 -16.69 14.85
C ARG A 145 -2.79 -17.76 14.72
N VAL A 146 -3.78 -17.73 15.60
CA VAL A 146 -4.89 -18.68 15.52
C VAL A 146 -5.66 -18.54 14.21
N LEU A 147 -5.98 -17.30 13.81
CA LEU A 147 -6.66 -17.03 12.55
C LEU A 147 -5.83 -17.47 11.33
N TYR A 148 -4.52 -17.17 11.32
CA TYR A 148 -3.63 -17.57 10.25
C TYR A 148 -3.52 -19.09 10.14
N ARG A 149 -3.27 -19.80 11.26
CA ARG A 149 -3.19 -21.26 11.28
C ARG A 149 -4.48 -21.91 10.78
N LYS A 150 -5.63 -21.47 11.31
CA LYS A 150 -6.94 -21.98 10.86
C LYS A 150 -7.15 -21.75 9.35
N ALA A 151 -6.81 -20.56 8.86
CA ALA A 151 -6.91 -20.26 7.44
C ALA A 151 -5.98 -21.13 6.58
N LYS A 152 -4.75 -21.39 7.05
CA LYS A 152 -3.72 -22.16 6.32
C LYS A 152 -4.03 -23.65 6.30
N THR A 153 -4.47 -24.22 7.44
CA THR A 153 -4.81 -25.64 7.54
C THR A 153 -6.13 -26.00 6.87
N GLU A 154 -7.06 -25.05 6.82
CA GLU A 154 -8.38 -25.25 6.22
C GLU A 154 -8.67 -24.22 5.12
N PRO A 155 -8.16 -24.42 3.90
CA PRO A 155 -8.27 -23.45 2.79
C PRO A 155 -9.72 -23.13 2.38
N HIS A 156 -10.67 -24.01 2.68
CA HIS A 156 -12.10 -23.81 2.36
C HIS A 156 -12.92 -23.27 3.53
N TRP A 157 -12.29 -23.11 4.72
CA TRP A 157 -12.97 -22.59 5.89
C TRP A 157 -13.41 -21.14 5.70
N ARG A 158 -14.68 -20.85 6.01
CA ARG A 158 -15.23 -19.51 5.98
C ARG A 158 -15.49 -19.04 7.41
N PHE A 159 -14.85 -17.94 7.77
CA PHE A 159 -14.94 -17.34 9.09
C PHE A 159 -16.28 -16.60 9.25
N TYR A 160 -17.10 -17.03 10.19
CA TYR A 160 -18.47 -16.54 10.41
C TYR A 160 -18.64 -15.66 11.67
N SER A 161 -17.66 -15.66 12.56
CA SER A 161 -17.71 -14.92 13.83
C SER A 161 -16.41 -14.13 14.06
N LEU A 162 -16.27 -13.03 13.32
CA LEU A 162 -15.10 -12.15 13.39
C LEU A 162 -15.44 -10.76 13.93
N TYR A 163 -16.70 -10.35 13.83
CA TYR A 163 -17.09 -8.99 14.18
C TYR A 163 -16.83 -8.68 15.67
N GLY A 164 -17.00 -9.66 16.55
CA GLY A 164 -16.70 -9.54 17.96
C GLY A 164 -15.24 -9.21 18.27
N GLU A 165 -14.32 -9.73 17.44
CA GLU A 165 -12.89 -9.48 17.60
C GLU A 165 -12.50 -8.01 17.28
N LEU A 166 -13.29 -7.30 16.44
CA LEU A 166 -12.99 -5.92 16.05
C LEU A 166 -13.17 -4.91 17.19
N TYR A 167 -14.10 -5.14 18.12
CA TYR A 167 -14.33 -4.22 19.23
C TYR A 167 -13.74 -4.68 20.57
N ARG A 168 -12.88 -5.69 20.56
CA ARG A 168 -12.05 -6.03 21.72
C ARG A 168 -11.15 -4.84 22.06
N GLN A 169 -11.04 -4.55 23.35
CA GLN A 169 -10.28 -3.40 23.85
C GLN A 169 -8.78 -3.49 23.48
N ASP A 170 -8.19 -4.69 23.51
CA ASP A 170 -6.80 -4.90 23.12
C ASP A 170 -6.58 -4.66 21.61
N VAL A 171 -7.51 -5.11 20.75
CA VAL A 171 -7.45 -4.90 19.29
C VAL A 171 -7.64 -3.42 18.95
N LEU A 172 -8.58 -2.73 19.58
CA LEU A 172 -8.81 -1.30 19.38
C LEU A 172 -7.65 -0.45 19.91
N SER A 173 -7.03 -0.85 21.03
CA SER A 173 -5.84 -0.16 21.56
C SER A 173 -4.66 -0.27 20.58
N ASP A 174 -4.34 -1.49 20.11
CA ASP A 174 -3.28 -1.69 19.12
C ASP A 174 -3.57 -0.94 17.80
N ALA A 175 -4.84 -0.90 17.38
CA ALA A 175 -5.26 -0.15 16.20
C ALA A 175 -5.07 1.37 16.38
N LEU A 176 -5.42 1.90 17.55
CA LEU A 176 -5.20 3.32 17.85
C LEU A 176 -3.72 3.66 17.93
N ASP A 177 -2.88 2.81 18.54
CA ASP A 177 -1.42 3.02 18.56
C ASP A 177 -0.83 3.12 17.16
N GLN A 178 -1.26 2.27 16.23
CA GLN A 178 -0.84 2.37 14.83
C GLN A 178 -1.30 3.68 14.17
N VAL A 179 -2.50 4.16 14.49
CA VAL A 179 -3.01 5.44 13.95
C VAL A 179 -2.26 6.63 14.54
N ILE A 180 -1.90 6.59 15.83
CA ILE A 180 -1.07 7.61 16.49
C ILE A 180 0.34 7.62 15.91
N GLU A 181 0.98 6.44 15.77
CA GLU A 181 2.33 6.31 15.19
C GLU A 181 2.41 6.90 13.78
N ASN A 182 1.36 6.73 12.98
CA ASN A 182 1.29 7.25 11.62
C ASN A 182 1.07 8.78 11.56
N ALA A 183 0.65 9.44 12.64
CA ALA A 183 0.45 10.89 12.75
C ALA A 183 -0.21 11.54 11.53
N GLY A 184 -1.25 10.90 10.98
CA GLY A 184 -1.90 11.33 9.74
C GLY A 184 -2.81 12.54 9.95
N ALA A 185 -2.96 13.37 8.91
CA ALA A 185 -3.82 14.55 8.91
C ALA A 185 -5.28 14.25 9.34
N PRO A 186 -6.02 15.20 9.92
CA PRO A 186 -7.41 15.01 10.33
C PRO A 186 -8.36 14.73 9.15
N GLY A 187 -9.47 14.05 9.42
CA GLY A 187 -10.55 13.79 8.47
C GLY A 187 -11.44 15.02 8.21
N VAL A 188 -12.69 14.78 7.83
CA VAL A 188 -13.71 15.82 7.63
C VAL A 188 -14.17 16.47 8.94
N ASP A 189 -13.98 15.78 10.05
CA ASP A 189 -14.33 16.19 11.41
C ASP A 189 -13.29 17.12 12.06
N GLY A 190 -12.11 17.28 11.43
CA GLY A 190 -11.01 18.06 11.98
C GLY A 190 -10.34 17.45 13.21
N PHE A 191 -10.79 16.28 13.68
CA PHE A 191 -10.26 15.64 14.88
C PHE A 191 -8.85 15.09 14.65
N THR A 192 -7.93 15.40 15.58
CA THR A 192 -6.52 14.96 15.53
C THR A 192 -6.23 13.92 16.62
N VAL A 193 -5.13 13.20 16.46
CA VAL A 193 -4.73 12.14 17.41
C VAL A 193 -3.98 12.66 18.64
N GLU A 194 -3.57 13.95 18.65
CA GLU A 194 -2.69 14.50 19.69
C GLU A 194 -3.30 14.43 21.09
N THR A 195 -4.61 14.66 21.21
CA THR A 195 -5.34 14.56 22.49
C THR A 195 -5.28 13.13 23.04
N LEU A 196 -5.56 12.13 22.17
CA LEU A 196 -5.55 10.72 22.56
C LEU A 196 -4.13 10.19 22.82
N ALA A 197 -3.11 10.83 22.23
CA ALA A 197 -1.72 10.46 22.45
C ALA A 197 -1.16 10.97 23.77
N LYS A 198 -1.70 12.09 24.29
CA LYS A 198 -1.19 12.77 25.51
C LYS A 198 -1.95 12.42 26.77
N ASP A 199 -3.25 12.11 26.68
CA ASP A 199 -4.14 11.85 27.81
C ASP A 199 -4.60 10.39 27.83
N PRO A 200 -4.06 9.54 28.73
CA PRO A 200 -4.47 8.15 28.86
C PRO A 200 -5.94 7.98 29.27
N THR A 201 -6.51 8.91 30.06
CA THR A 201 -7.90 8.84 30.52
C THR A 201 -8.86 9.13 29.39
N ALA A 202 -8.62 10.21 28.65
CA ALA A 202 -9.38 10.54 27.45
C ALA A 202 -9.29 9.40 26.41
N ARG A 203 -8.12 8.81 26.25
CA ARG A 203 -7.89 7.65 25.39
C ARG A 203 -8.75 6.46 25.78
N ALA A 204 -8.75 6.08 27.07
CA ALA A 204 -9.52 4.94 27.57
C ALA A 204 -11.04 5.16 27.39
N ALA A 205 -11.53 6.34 27.75
CA ALA A 205 -12.93 6.72 27.57
C ALA A 205 -13.35 6.69 26.09
N TRP A 206 -12.52 7.22 25.21
CA TRP A 206 -12.78 7.23 23.77
C TRP A 206 -12.81 5.82 23.17
N LEU A 207 -11.88 4.94 23.56
CA LEU A 207 -11.86 3.54 23.12
C LEU A 207 -13.08 2.78 23.62
N HIS A 208 -13.51 3.03 24.86
CA HIS A 208 -14.71 2.40 25.41
C HIS A 208 -15.97 2.83 24.65
N ALA A 209 -16.12 4.12 24.38
CA ALA A 209 -17.24 4.64 23.59
C ALA A 209 -17.26 4.04 22.16
N LEU A 210 -16.11 3.93 21.52
CA LEU A 210 -16.00 3.32 20.19
C LEU A 210 -16.34 1.83 20.21
N ALA A 211 -15.90 1.10 21.24
CA ALA A 211 -16.24 -0.32 21.43
C ALA A 211 -17.75 -0.50 21.57
N GLU A 212 -18.43 0.38 22.33
CA GLU A 212 -19.89 0.36 22.49
C GLU A 212 -20.62 0.66 21.19
N GLU A 213 -20.17 1.67 20.41
CA GLU A 213 -20.75 1.94 19.10
C GLU A 213 -20.64 0.72 18.15
N LEU A 214 -19.53 0.00 18.20
CA LEU A 214 -19.35 -1.21 17.40
C LEU A 214 -20.21 -2.37 17.95
N ARG A 215 -20.23 -2.60 19.25
CA ARG A 215 -21.02 -3.65 19.91
C ARG A 215 -22.52 -3.51 19.64
N THR A 216 -23.04 -2.30 19.74
CA THR A 216 -24.44 -1.96 19.47
C THR A 216 -24.75 -1.81 17.98
N LYS A 217 -23.72 -1.90 17.11
CA LYS A 217 -23.83 -1.73 15.64
C LYS A 217 -24.36 -0.36 15.21
N THR A 218 -24.15 0.66 16.04
CA THR A 218 -24.52 2.07 15.76
C THR A 218 -23.43 2.80 14.97
N TYR A 219 -22.19 2.30 15.00
CA TYR A 219 -21.09 2.88 14.20
C TYR A 219 -21.45 2.99 12.72
N ARG A 220 -21.20 4.17 12.15
CA ARG A 220 -21.32 4.45 10.72
C ARG A 220 -20.04 5.15 10.22
N PRO A 221 -19.47 4.72 9.08
CA PRO A 221 -18.34 5.43 8.49
C PRO A 221 -18.69 6.87 8.10
N SER A 222 -17.79 7.78 8.40
CA SER A 222 -17.89 9.18 8.02
C SER A 222 -17.49 9.36 6.54
N PRO A 223 -17.90 10.48 5.93
CA PRO A 223 -17.36 10.87 4.62
C PRO A 223 -15.84 11.02 4.66
N VAL A 224 -15.17 10.70 3.55
CA VAL A 224 -13.71 10.77 3.43
C VAL A 224 -13.31 12.14 2.91
N ARG A 225 -12.41 12.86 3.61
CA ARG A 225 -11.89 14.15 3.15
C ARG A 225 -10.97 13.95 1.94
N ARG A 226 -11.33 14.53 0.79
CA ARG A 226 -10.57 14.42 -0.46
C ARG A 226 -9.55 15.53 -0.56
N VAL A 227 -8.28 15.16 -0.79
CA VAL A 227 -7.19 16.11 -1.05
C VAL A 227 -6.41 15.67 -2.28
N TYR A 228 -5.76 16.61 -2.95
CA TYR A 228 -4.96 16.32 -4.14
C TYR A 228 -3.48 16.46 -3.85
N LEU A 229 -2.72 15.45 -4.19
CA LEU A 229 -1.26 15.46 -4.15
C LEU A 229 -0.70 15.47 -5.57
N TRP A 230 0.36 16.22 -5.80
CA TRP A 230 1.07 16.22 -7.07
C TRP A 230 1.85 14.90 -7.24
N LYS A 231 1.68 14.25 -8.39
CA LYS A 231 2.44 13.02 -8.73
C LYS A 231 3.86 13.32 -9.16
N ASP A 232 4.09 14.50 -9.70
CA ASP A 232 5.36 14.94 -10.28
C ASP A 232 5.80 16.30 -9.73
N GLN A 233 7.09 16.60 -9.88
CA GLN A 233 7.64 17.90 -9.48
C GLN A 233 7.18 19.04 -10.39
N ALA A 234 6.87 18.72 -11.66
CA ALA A 234 6.36 19.69 -12.64
C ALA A 234 4.90 20.08 -12.34
N LYS A 235 4.25 19.44 -11.35
CA LYS A 235 2.86 19.69 -10.96
C LYS A 235 1.86 19.54 -12.12
N THR A 236 2.11 18.61 -13.04
CA THR A 236 1.24 18.37 -14.19
C THR A 236 0.12 17.39 -13.89
N LYS A 237 0.36 16.41 -12.99
CA LYS A 237 -0.60 15.35 -12.67
C LYS A 237 -0.91 15.32 -11.18
N ARG A 238 -2.20 15.31 -10.83
CA ARG A 238 -2.69 15.17 -9.45
C ARG A 238 -3.12 13.74 -9.15
N ARG A 239 -2.98 13.32 -7.90
CA ARG A 239 -3.56 12.10 -7.34
C ARG A 239 -4.54 12.50 -6.25
N ALA A 240 -5.77 12.03 -6.34
CA ALA A 240 -6.74 12.18 -5.26
C ALA A 240 -6.36 11.23 -4.12
N LEU A 241 -6.30 11.77 -2.90
CA LEU A 241 -6.10 11.03 -1.67
C LEU A 241 -7.30 11.25 -0.77
N GLY A 242 -7.92 10.18 -0.28
CA GLY A 242 -8.98 10.23 0.69
C GLY A 242 -8.42 10.10 2.11
N ILE A 243 -8.77 11.00 3.00
CA ILE A 243 -8.37 10.99 4.40
C ILE A 243 -9.59 10.67 5.25
N PRO A 244 -9.72 9.41 5.77
CA PRO A 244 -10.78 9.04 6.70
C PRO A 244 -10.61 9.75 8.04
N THR A 245 -11.65 9.84 8.84
CA THR A 245 -11.59 10.33 10.23
C THR A 245 -10.68 9.44 11.08
N VAL A 246 -10.23 9.94 12.22
CA VAL A 246 -9.43 9.13 13.17
C VAL A 246 -10.23 7.90 13.62
N LYS A 247 -11.53 8.06 13.90
CA LYS A 247 -12.44 6.97 14.26
C LYS A 247 -12.46 5.89 13.17
N ASP A 248 -12.68 6.27 11.93
CA ASP A 248 -12.71 5.32 10.80
C ASP A 248 -11.36 4.63 10.59
N ARG A 249 -10.25 5.35 10.76
CA ARG A 249 -8.90 4.75 10.67
C ARG A 249 -8.67 3.69 11.74
N VAL A 250 -9.11 3.93 12.97
CA VAL A 250 -8.98 2.96 14.06
C VAL A 250 -9.82 1.71 13.78
N VAL A 251 -11.09 1.86 13.37
CA VAL A 251 -11.94 0.71 13.05
C VAL A 251 -11.42 -0.07 11.84
N GLN A 252 -10.92 0.62 10.80
CA GLN A 252 -10.28 -0.04 9.66
C GLN A 252 -8.97 -0.73 10.04
N SER A 253 -8.16 -0.16 10.95
CA SER A 253 -6.95 -0.82 11.48
C SER A 253 -7.31 -2.05 12.30
N ALA A 254 -8.33 -1.99 13.15
CA ALA A 254 -8.83 -3.15 13.89
C ALA A 254 -9.30 -4.26 12.95
N ALA A 255 -10.04 -3.90 11.88
CA ALA A 255 -10.44 -4.85 10.85
C ALA A 255 -9.23 -5.42 10.09
N ALA A 256 -8.22 -4.62 9.78
CA ALA A 256 -7.00 -5.09 9.14
C ALA A 256 -6.23 -6.06 10.07
N ILE A 257 -6.11 -5.77 11.36
CA ILE A 257 -5.49 -6.65 12.37
C ILE A 257 -6.13 -8.03 12.39
N VAL A 258 -7.47 -8.11 12.30
CA VAL A 258 -8.22 -9.36 12.35
C VAL A 258 -8.24 -10.09 11.01
N LEU A 259 -8.42 -9.36 9.90
CA LEU A 259 -8.64 -9.97 8.58
C LEU A 259 -7.34 -10.31 7.83
N GLN A 260 -6.28 -9.52 8.02
CA GLN A 260 -5.00 -9.73 7.32
C GLN A 260 -4.42 -11.13 7.53
N PRO A 261 -4.42 -11.74 8.74
CA PRO A 261 -3.94 -13.10 8.93
C PRO A 261 -4.64 -14.14 8.07
N ILE A 262 -5.96 -13.99 7.88
CA ILE A 262 -6.76 -14.93 7.09
C ILE A 262 -6.32 -14.91 5.63
N TRP A 263 -6.17 -13.71 5.05
CA TRP A 263 -5.77 -13.59 3.64
C TRP A 263 -4.28 -13.72 3.41
N GLU A 264 -3.45 -13.46 4.43
CA GLU A 264 -2.01 -13.74 4.36
C GLU A 264 -1.73 -15.23 4.16
N ALA A 265 -2.60 -16.10 4.67
CA ALA A 265 -2.54 -17.54 4.43
C ALA A 265 -2.82 -17.93 2.97
N ASP A 266 -3.58 -17.11 2.24
CA ASP A 266 -4.03 -17.35 0.87
C ASP A 266 -3.22 -16.58 -0.20
N PHE A 267 -2.51 -15.51 0.20
CA PHE A 267 -1.75 -14.70 -0.74
C PHE A 267 -0.60 -15.46 -1.37
N HIS A 268 -0.50 -15.42 -2.69
CA HIS A 268 0.60 -16.01 -3.43
C HIS A 268 1.95 -15.40 -3.01
N ASP A 269 3.00 -16.22 -2.97
CA ASP A 269 4.34 -15.80 -2.49
C ASP A 269 5.00 -14.72 -3.33
N HIS A 270 4.64 -14.59 -4.59
CA HIS A 270 5.18 -13.57 -5.50
C HIS A 270 4.41 -12.24 -5.47
N SER A 271 3.50 -12.04 -4.50
CA SER A 271 2.86 -10.76 -4.19
C SER A 271 3.53 -10.15 -2.96
N TYR A 272 4.02 -8.91 -3.05
CA TYR A 272 4.93 -8.36 -2.03
C TYR A 272 4.41 -7.10 -1.32
N ALA A 273 3.72 -6.20 -2.01
CA ALA A 273 3.31 -4.92 -1.42
C ALA A 273 2.28 -5.07 -0.30
N TYR A 274 2.36 -4.17 0.70
CA TYR A 274 1.39 -4.09 1.81
C TYR A 274 1.25 -5.36 2.66
N ARG A 275 2.22 -6.26 2.58
CA ARG A 275 2.24 -7.51 3.34
C ARG A 275 3.32 -7.47 4.43
N PRO A 276 3.09 -8.10 5.59
CA PRO A 276 4.09 -8.14 6.65
C PRO A 276 5.36 -8.86 6.18
N LYS A 277 6.52 -8.32 6.57
CA LYS A 277 7.85 -8.84 6.23
C LYS A 277 8.17 -9.01 4.75
N ARG A 278 7.33 -8.56 3.84
CA ARG A 278 7.62 -8.53 2.40
C ARG A 278 8.25 -7.18 2.02
N ARG A 279 9.29 -7.23 1.20
CA ARG A 279 10.10 -6.05 0.81
C ARG A 279 10.33 -6.03 -0.70
N THR A 280 10.66 -4.85 -1.20
CA THR A 280 11.03 -4.64 -2.62
C THR A 280 12.22 -5.50 -3.05
N HIS A 281 13.21 -5.71 -2.16
CA HIS A 281 14.39 -6.53 -2.44
C HIS A 281 14.01 -7.98 -2.73
N GLN A 282 13.07 -8.57 -1.96
CA GLN A 282 12.59 -9.94 -2.21
C GLN A 282 11.86 -10.07 -3.57
N ALA A 283 11.12 -9.03 -3.98
CA ALA A 283 10.54 -8.98 -5.32
C ALA A 283 11.63 -8.96 -6.40
N MET A 284 12.69 -8.18 -6.17
CA MET A 284 13.83 -8.11 -7.09
C MET A 284 14.63 -9.41 -7.14
N ASP A 285 14.79 -10.12 -5.99
CA ASP A 285 15.40 -11.46 -5.93
C ASP A 285 14.62 -12.42 -6.84
N LYS A 286 13.29 -12.39 -6.78
CA LYS A 286 12.45 -13.26 -7.62
C LYS A 286 12.51 -12.90 -9.10
N VAL A 287 12.56 -11.62 -9.45
CA VAL A 287 12.80 -11.17 -10.83
C VAL A 287 14.14 -11.70 -11.33
N ARG A 288 15.20 -11.54 -10.55
CA ARG A 288 16.55 -12.01 -10.90
C ARG A 288 16.59 -13.54 -11.07
N GLU A 289 15.97 -14.29 -10.16
CA GLU A 289 15.86 -15.75 -10.23
C GLU A 289 15.15 -16.20 -11.52
N ALA A 290 14.02 -15.55 -11.86
CA ALA A 290 13.28 -15.84 -13.07
C ALA A 290 14.10 -15.58 -14.34
N LEU A 291 14.85 -14.46 -14.40
CA LEU A 291 15.74 -14.16 -15.51
C LEU A 291 16.85 -15.21 -15.64
N LEU A 292 17.49 -15.61 -14.54
CA LEU A 292 18.52 -16.66 -14.52
C LEU A 292 17.98 -18.03 -14.95
N SER A 293 16.68 -18.32 -14.74
CA SER A 293 16.02 -19.51 -15.24
C SER A 293 15.65 -19.47 -16.73
N GLY A 294 16.08 -18.44 -17.47
CA GLY A 294 15.86 -18.28 -18.91
C GLY A 294 14.52 -17.62 -19.28
N LYS A 295 13.80 -17.04 -18.33
CA LYS A 295 12.56 -16.28 -18.56
C LYS A 295 12.90 -14.83 -18.89
N VAL A 296 13.43 -14.59 -20.07
CA VAL A 296 14.02 -13.31 -20.49
C VAL A 296 13.03 -12.37 -21.20
N GLU A 297 11.90 -12.90 -21.63
CA GLU A 297 10.82 -12.09 -22.19
C GLU A 297 9.88 -11.64 -21.06
N VAL A 298 9.61 -10.35 -20.99
CA VAL A 298 8.92 -9.72 -19.86
C VAL A 298 7.74 -8.89 -20.36
N VAL A 299 6.56 -9.20 -19.86
CA VAL A 299 5.39 -8.32 -19.93
C VAL A 299 5.46 -7.37 -18.73
N ASP A 300 5.85 -6.13 -18.97
CA ASP A 300 5.88 -5.03 -18.01
C ASP A 300 4.50 -4.37 -18.03
N ALA A 301 3.69 -4.58 -17.00
CA ALA A 301 2.28 -4.22 -16.99
C ALA A 301 1.93 -3.26 -15.85
N ASP A 302 1.26 -2.17 -16.19
CA ASP A 302 0.71 -1.15 -15.27
C ASP A 302 -0.82 -1.13 -15.42
N LEU A 303 -1.54 -1.07 -14.29
CA LEU A 303 -3.00 -0.98 -14.29
C LEU A 303 -3.44 0.49 -14.29
N SER A 304 -4.39 0.83 -15.16
CA SER A 304 -4.98 2.16 -15.20
C SER A 304 -5.89 2.38 -13.99
N SER A 305 -5.55 3.36 -13.12
CA SER A 305 -6.39 3.78 -11.98
C SER A 305 -6.94 2.60 -11.15
N TYR A 306 -6.10 1.61 -10.86
CA TYR A 306 -6.52 0.34 -10.28
C TYR A 306 -7.43 0.49 -9.06
N PHE A 307 -7.00 1.29 -8.05
CA PHE A 307 -7.77 1.49 -6.83
C PHE A 307 -9.15 2.12 -7.06
N ASP A 308 -9.29 2.93 -8.10
CA ASP A 308 -10.52 3.66 -8.41
C ASP A 308 -11.52 2.83 -9.25
N LEU A 309 -11.05 1.73 -9.86
CA LEU A 309 -11.86 0.91 -10.78
C LEU A 309 -12.35 -0.42 -10.18
N ILE A 310 -11.89 -0.83 -8.99
CA ILE A 310 -12.28 -2.11 -8.38
C ILE A 310 -13.81 -2.17 -8.17
N PRO A 311 -14.55 -3.11 -8.81
CA PRO A 311 -16.00 -3.19 -8.64
C PRO A 311 -16.38 -3.73 -7.26
N HIS A 312 -17.15 -2.96 -6.47
CA HIS A 312 -17.54 -3.31 -5.10
C HIS A 312 -18.17 -4.71 -5.00
N ARG A 313 -19.09 -5.08 -5.93
CA ARG A 313 -19.76 -6.38 -5.93
C ARG A 313 -18.78 -7.53 -6.09
N GLN A 314 -17.82 -7.40 -7.01
CA GLN A 314 -16.81 -8.44 -7.26
C GLN A 314 -15.82 -8.52 -6.10
N LEU A 315 -15.38 -7.39 -5.57
CA LEU A 315 -14.51 -7.35 -4.39
C LEU A 315 -15.18 -8.01 -3.18
N LEU A 316 -16.43 -7.69 -2.89
CA LEU A 316 -17.17 -8.31 -1.77
C LEU A 316 -17.36 -9.82 -1.97
N ARG A 317 -17.47 -10.31 -3.22
CA ARG A 317 -17.46 -11.75 -3.50
C ARG A 317 -16.10 -12.39 -3.16
N GLN A 318 -15.00 -11.71 -3.45
CA GLN A 318 -13.67 -12.19 -3.04
C GLN A 318 -13.53 -12.23 -1.51
N VAL A 319 -13.96 -11.19 -0.82
CA VAL A 319 -14.00 -11.18 0.65
C VAL A 319 -14.83 -12.36 1.18
N ALA A 320 -16.00 -12.60 0.57
CA ALA A 320 -16.93 -13.66 0.99
C ALA A 320 -16.42 -15.09 0.75
N LYS A 321 -15.33 -15.28 -0.02
CA LYS A 321 -14.70 -16.60 -0.14
C LYS A 321 -14.18 -17.11 1.22
N ARG A 322 -13.69 -16.21 2.07
CA ARG A 322 -13.10 -16.55 3.38
C ARG A 322 -13.89 -16.01 4.57
N VAL A 323 -14.69 -14.96 4.39
CA VAL A 323 -15.43 -14.28 5.46
C VAL A 323 -16.92 -14.37 5.17
N SER A 324 -17.65 -15.12 6.01
CA SER A 324 -19.12 -15.22 5.95
C SER A 324 -19.83 -14.41 7.03
N ASP A 325 -19.07 -13.73 7.92
CA ASP A 325 -19.63 -12.81 8.92
C ASP A 325 -20.34 -11.63 8.24
N GLY A 326 -21.67 -11.63 8.31
CA GLY A 326 -22.50 -10.60 7.67
C GLY A 326 -22.29 -9.20 8.22
N SER A 327 -21.85 -9.05 9.48
CA SER A 327 -21.56 -7.75 10.09
C SER A 327 -20.24 -7.17 9.55
N VAL A 328 -19.22 -8.02 9.40
CA VAL A 328 -17.95 -7.63 8.76
C VAL A 328 -18.17 -7.26 7.30
N LEU A 329 -18.95 -8.05 6.55
CA LEU A 329 -19.26 -7.76 5.14
C LEU A 329 -20.02 -6.44 4.99
N ARG A 330 -20.99 -6.15 5.88
CA ARG A 330 -21.72 -4.87 5.90
C ARG A 330 -20.78 -3.70 6.19
N LEU A 331 -19.84 -3.87 7.11
CA LEU A 331 -18.87 -2.86 7.49
C LEU A 331 -17.92 -2.51 6.32
N ILE A 332 -17.35 -3.52 5.67
CA ILE A 332 -16.52 -3.33 4.47
C ILE A 332 -17.33 -2.64 3.37
N LYS A 333 -18.57 -3.07 3.12
CA LYS A 333 -19.45 -2.44 2.13
C LYS A 333 -19.73 -0.97 2.47
N ALA A 334 -19.89 -0.63 3.75
CA ALA A 334 -20.11 0.74 4.20
C ALA A 334 -18.88 1.62 3.93
N TRP A 335 -17.66 1.16 4.23
CA TRP A 335 -16.43 1.89 3.90
C TRP A 335 -16.23 2.09 2.40
N LEU A 336 -16.51 1.05 1.59
CA LEU A 336 -16.42 1.16 0.14
C LEU A 336 -17.40 2.18 -0.45
N ARG A 337 -18.55 2.38 0.18
CA ARG A 337 -19.60 3.32 -0.25
C ARG A 337 -19.51 4.70 0.40
N ALA A 338 -18.65 4.87 1.40
CA ALA A 338 -18.48 6.17 2.06
C ALA A 338 -18.17 7.25 1.02
N PRO A 339 -18.95 8.34 0.97
CA PRO A 339 -18.72 9.41 0.01
C PRO A 339 -17.41 10.14 0.32
N SER A 340 -16.82 10.77 -0.70
CA SER A 340 -15.71 11.70 -0.49
C SER A 340 -16.21 13.14 -0.52
N VAL A 341 -15.67 13.98 0.37
CA VAL A 341 -15.96 15.41 0.46
C VAL A 341 -14.70 16.17 0.06
N GLU A 342 -14.86 17.04 -0.91
CA GLU A 342 -13.86 17.99 -1.35
C GLU A 342 -14.26 19.37 -0.86
N GLU A 343 -13.36 20.05 -0.20
CA GLU A 343 -13.54 21.41 0.29
C GLU A 343 -12.70 22.37 -0.58
N ASP A 344 -13.36 23.26 -1.25
CA ASP A 344 -12.73 24.32 -2.02
C ASP A 344 -12.07 25.29 -1.04
N ARG A 345 -10.77 25.52 -1.20
CA ARG A 345 -9.97 26.34 -0.28
C ARG A 345 -10.29 27.83 -0.34
N ASP A 346 -10.76 28.29 -1.49
CA ASP A 346 -10.99 29.71 -1.74
C ASP A 346 -12.40 30.12 -1.33
N THR A 347 -13.38 29.24 -1.56
CA THR A 347 -14.79 29.51 -1.28
C THR A 347 -15.34 28.81 -0.04
N GLY A 348 -14.61 27.86 0.55
CA GLY A 348 -15.08 27.00 1.64
C GLY A 348 -16.22 26.04 1.25
N ARG A 349 -16.59 26.01 -0.04
CA ARG A 349 -17.71 25.21 -0.53
C ARG A 349 -17.36 23.73 -0.49
N ARG A 350 -18.25 22.91 0.07
CA ARG A 350 -18.10 21.46 0.14
C ARG A 350 -18.83 20.76 -0.98
N GLN A 351 -18.12 19.94 -1.75
CA GLN A 351 -18.70 19.06 -2.77
C GLN A 351 -18.64 17.62 -2.31
N VAL A 352 -19.78 16.92 -2.38
CA VAL A 352 -19.89 15.52 -1.98
C VAL A 352 -19.91 14.64 -3.22
N HIS A 353 -18.97 13.71 -3.31
CA HIS A 353 -18.85 12.75 -4.41
C HIS A 353 -19.19 11.35 -3.92
N PRO A 354 -20.26 10.72 -4.43
CA PRO A 354 -20.60 9.34 -4.07
C PRO A 354 -19.55 8.35 -4.58
N ASN A 355 -19.19 7.36 -3.77
CA ASN A 355 -18.28 6.31 -4.17
C ASN A 355 -19.05 5.09 -4.69
N ARG A 356 -19.10 4.89 -6.02
CA ARG A 356 -19.83 3.80 -6.67
C ARG A 356 -18.94 2.61 -7.03
N CYS A 357 -17.64 2.82 -7.16
CA CYS A 357 -16.61 1.79 -7.41
C CYS A 357 -15.29 2.22 -6.81
N GLY A 358 -14.36 1.30 -6.72
CA GLY A 358 -13.02 1.54 -6.19
C GLY A 358 -12.93 1.45 -4.67
N THR A 359 -11.70 1.46 -4.19
CA THR A 359 -11.36 1.59 -2.78
C THR A 359 -10.74 2.95 -2.54
N PRO A 360 -11.16 3.74 -1.52
CA PRO A 360 -10.62 5.07 -1.30
C PRO A 360 -9.08 5.02 -1.14
N GLN A 361 -8.35 5.73 -2.02
CA GLN A 361 -6.89 5.85 -1.87
C GLN A 361 -6.60 6.63 -0.58
N GLY A 362 -6.01 5.93 0.41
CA GLY A 362 -5.74 6.45 1.76
C GLY A 362 -6.56 5.81 2.87
N GLY A 363 -7.55 4.99 2.56
CA GLY A 363 -8.19 4.11 3.54
C GLY A 363 -7.21 3.05 4.04
N VAL A 364 -7.20 2.79 5.34
CA VAL A 364 -6.27 1.84 5.97
C VAL A 364 -6.44 0.41 5.45
N ILE A 365 -7.68 0.00 5.22
CA ILE A 365 -8.00 -1.36 4.72
C ILE A 365 -7.87 -1.48 3.20
N SER A 366 -7.83 -0.36 2.46
CA SER A 366 -7.84 -0.36 1.00
C SER A 366 -6.69 -1.15 0.35
N PRO A 367 -5.44 -1.09 0.84
CA PRO A 367 -4.34 -1.89 0.31
C PRO A 367 -4.55 -3.40 0.45
N LEU A 368 -5.12 -3.83 1.59
CA LEU A 368 -5.42 -5.24 1.84
C LEU A 368 -6.51 -5.77 0.90
N LEU A 369 -7.58 -5.00 0.71
CA LEU A 369 -8.67 -5.31 -0.22
C LEU A 369 -8.19 -5.30 -1.68
N ALA A 370 -7.31 -4.38 -2.05
CA ALA A 370 -6.71 -4.34 -3.37
C ALA A 370 -5.84 -5.58 -3.63
N ASN A 371 -4.99 -5.98 -2.68
CA ASN A 371 -4.22 -7.22 -2.82
C ASN A 371 -5.12 -8.44 -2.97
N LEU A 372 -6.20 -8.52 -2.19
CA LEU A 372 -7.16 -9.62 -2.27
C LEU A 372 -7.82 -9.71 -3.66
N TYR A 373 -8.14 -8.57 -4.27
CA TYR A 373 -8.80 -8.55 -5.57
C TYR A 373 -7.93 -9.11 -6.71
N LEU A 374 -6.60 -8.92 -6.65
CA LEU A 374 -5.64 -9.45 -7.63
C LEU A 374 -5.08 -10.83 -7.26
N ASN A 375 -5.38 -11.37 -6.08
CA ASN A 375 -4.81 -12.65 -5.65
C ASN A 375 -5.15 -13.81 -6.60
N ASP A 376 -6.37 -13.83 -7.15
CA ASP A 376 -6.75 -14.84 -8.16
C ASP A 376 -5.87 -14.75 -9.42
N LEU A 377 -5.39 -13.54 -9.80
CA LEU A 377 -4.46 -13.37 -10.91
C LEU A 377 -3.09 -13.96 -10.58
N ASP A 378 -2.60 -13.69 -9.36
CA ASP A 378 -1.30 -14.21 -8.92
C ASP A 378 -1.26 -15.74 -9.01
N HIS A 379 -2.30 -16.43 -8.55
CA HIS A 379 -2.42 -17.89 -8.65
C HIS A 379 -2.63 -18.39 -10.08
N ALA A 380 -3.49 -17.71 -10.85
CA ALA A 380 -3.76 -18.09 -12.23
C ALA A 380 -2.50 -18.06 -13.10
N VAL A 381 -1.66 -17.02 -12.92
CA VAL A 381 -0.44 -16.87 -13.71
C VAL A 381 0.68 -17.80 -13.22
N ASN A 382 0.92 -17.86 -11.91
CA ASN A 382 2.08 -18.58 -11.36
C ASN A 382 1.87 -20.09 -11.26
N GLU A 383 0.64 -20.55 -10.99
CA GLU A 383 0.36 -21.97 -10.70
C GLU A 383 -0.41 -22.68 -11.81
N GLN A 384 -1.39 -22.00 -12.41
CA GLN A 384 -2.35 -22.63 -13.33
C GLN A 384 -1.97 -22.49 -14.81
N CYS A 385 -1.02 -21.60 -15.13
CA CYS A 385 -0.59 -21.39 -16.51
C CYS A 385 0.39 -22.47 -16.96
N GLU A 386 0.05 -23.19 -18.04
CA GLU A 386 0.86 -24.28 -18.63
C GLU A 386 2.27 -23.85 -19.02
N GLN A 387 2.43 -22.59 -19.48
CA GLN A 387 3.73 -22.03 -19.86
C GLN A 387 4.63 -21.75 -18.67
N LYS A 388 4.14 -21.92 -17.43
CA LYS A 388 4.86 -21.69 -16.17
C LYS A 388 5.64 -20.35 -16.15
N PRO A 389 5.00 -19.21 -16.49
CA PRO A 389 5.64 -17.92 -16.35
C PRO A 389 5.93 -17.64 -14.87
N THR A 390 6.60 -16.54 -14.58
CA THR A 390 6.76 -16.04 -13.22
C THR A 390 6.19 -14.63 -13.16
N MET A 391 5.08 -14.45 -12.46
CA MET A 391 4.55 -13.13 -12.16
C MET A 391 5.11 -12.63 -10.82
N VAL A 392 5.66 -11.43 -10.82
CA VAL A 392 6.15 -10.75 -9.61
C VAL A 392 5.35 -9.46 -9.47
N ARG A 393 4.55 -9.35 -8.40
CA ARG A 393 3.64 -8.22 -8.20
C ARG A 393 3.98 -7.39 -6.96
N TYR A 394 3.92 -6.08 -7.12
CA TYR A 394 4.03 -5.11 -6.04
C TYR A 394 2.88 -4.10 -6.13
N ALA A 395 1.77 -4.36 -5.45
CA ALA A 395 0.49 -3.64 -5.56
C ALA A 395 -0.14 -3.79 -6.95
N ASP A 396 -0.23 -2.69 -7.68
CA ASP A 396 -0.74 -2.58 -9.06
C ASP A 396 0.36 -2.65 -10.14
N ASP A 397 1.63 -2.64 -9.73
CA ASP A 397 2.81 -2.73 -10.59
C ASP A 397 3.32 -4.17 -10.62
N PHE A 398 3.43 -4.81 -11.80
CA PHE A 398 3.85 -6.19 -11.89
C PHE A 398 4.53 -6.56 -13.22
N LEU A 399 5.40 -7.54 -13.11
CA LEU A 399 6.09 -8.16 -14.24
C LEU A 399 5.62 -9.61 -14.42
N ILE A 400 5.41 -10.03 -15.67
CA ILE A 400 5.25 -11.45 -16.02
C ILE A 400 6.46 -11.85 -16.85
N LEU A 401 7.35 -12.65 -16.27
CA LEU A 401 8.55 -13.14 -16.92
C LEU A 401 8.28 -14.52 -17.54
N CYS A 402 8.63 -14.71 -18.79
CA CYS A 402 8.37 -15.94 -19.54
C CYS A 402 9.53 -16.29 -20.48
N LYS A 403 9.48 -17.48 -21.06
CA LYS A 403 10.43 -17.88 -22.10
C LYS A 403 10.18 -17.10 -23.39
N PRO A 404 11.21 -16.93 -24.26
CA PRO A 404 11.08 -16.24 -25.52
C PRO A 404 9.91 -16.77 -26.37
N GLY A 405 9.17 -15.88 -27.00
CA GLY A 405 8.02 -16.19 -27.86
C GLY A 405 6.69 -16.40 -27.12
N GLN A 406 6.66 -16.37 -25.79
CA GLN A 406 5.45 -16.58 -25.00
C GLN A 406 4.71 -15.30 -24.59
N GLY A 407 5.40 -14.16 -24.63
CA GLY A 407 4.93 -12.91 -24.03
C GLY A 407 3.67 -12.34 -24.68
N ALA A 408 3.57 -12.34 -26.00
CA ALA A 408 2.39 -11.82 -26.71
C ALA A 408 1.11 -12.60 -26.35
N GLY A 409 1.20 -13.93 -26.29
CA GLY A 409 0.08 -14.77 -25.87
C GLY A 409 -0.33 -14.54 -24.40
N LEU A 410 0.64 -14.35 -23.52
CA LEU A 410 0.40 -14.04 -22.11
C LEU A 410 -0.23 -12.65 -21.94
N GLN A 411 0.24 -11.65 -22.68
CA GLN A 411 -0.33 -10.29 -22.66
C GLN A 411 -1.81 -10.31 -23.10
N THR A 412 -2.15 -11.03 -24.18
CA THR A 412 -3.53 -11.17 -24.63
C THR A 412 -4.43 -11.86 -23.60
N ARG A 413 -3.93 -12.91 -22.94
CA ARG A 413 -4.67 -13.61 -21.87
C ARG A 413 -4.85 -12.72 -20.63
N LEU A 414 -3.81 -11.99 -20.26
CA LEU A 414 -3.85 -11.01 -19.17
C LEU A 414 -4.93 -9.96 -19.43
N GLN A 415 -4.96 -9.39 -20.64
CA GLN A 415 -5.94 -8.38 -21.02
C GLN A 415 -7.37 -8.93 -20.88
N ARG A 416 -7.66 -10.10 -21.44
CA ARG A 416 -8.98 -10.74 -21.32
C ARG A 416 -9.37 -11.02 -19.86
N TRP A 417 -8.41 -11.46 -19.03
CA TRP A 417 -8.64 -11.72 -17.62
C TRP A 417 -9.01 -10.45 -16.85
N LEU A 418 -8.32 -9.33 -17.13
CA LEU A 418 -8.58 -8.04 -16.53
C LEU A 418 -9.91 -7.45 -16.97
N GLU A 419 -10.24 -7.53 -18.25
CA GLU A 419 -11.52 -7.06 -18.83
C GLU A 419 -12.72 -7.76 -18.18
N ALA A 420 -12.66 -9.09 -18.00
CA ALA A 420 -13.68 -9.87 -17.30
C ALA A 420 -13.89 -9.39 -15.84
N ARG A 421 -12.88 -8.77 -15.25
CA ARG A 421 -12.92 -8.18 -13.90
C ARG A 421 -13.10 -6.67 -13.89
N LYS A 422 -13.41 -6.07 -15.02
CA LYS A 422 -13.61 -4.62 -15.20
C LYS A 422 -12.39 -3.78 -14.85
N LEU A 423 -11.21 -4.36 -15.00
CA LEU A 423 -9.92 -3.67 -14.90
C LEU A 423 -9.35 -3.41 -16.29
N LYS A 424 -8.49 -2.40 -16.41
CA LYS A 424 -7.88 -2.01 -17.68
C LYS A 424 -6.37 -1.93 -17.54
N LEU A 425 -5.65 -2.48 -18.52
CA LEU A 425 -4.24 -2.21 -18.69
C LEU A 425 -4.02 -0.75 -19.11
N ASN A 426 -2.92 -0.20 -18.69
CA ASN A 426 -2.43 1.06 -19.20
C ASN A 426 -1.61 0.80 -20.46
N GLU A 427 -2.24 0.86 -21.63
CA GLU A 427 -1.62 0.54 -22.91
C GLU A 427 -0.36 1.37 -23.19
N ALA A 428 -0.34 2.65 -22.78
CA ALA A 428 0.80 3.53 -22.97
C ALA A 428 2.04 3.15 -22.14
N LYS A 429 1.85 2.33 -21.09
CA LYS A 429 2.93 1.91 -20.21
C LYS A 429 3.20 0.40 -20.26
N THR A 430 2.22 -0.39 -20.67
CA THR A 430 2.39 -1.84 -20.80
C THR A 430 3.26 -2.16 -22.00
N ARG A 431 4.35 -2.90 -21.77
CA ARG A 431 5.35 -3.22 -22.78
C ARG A 431 5.71 -4.70 -22.75
N LEU A 432 5.99 -5.25 -23.92
CA LEU A 432 6.64 -6.56 -24.06
C LEU A 432 8.11 -6.33 -24.38
N VAL A 433 8.99 -6.77 -23.50
CA VAL A 433 10.44 -6.49 -23.57
C VAL A 433 11.23 -7.78 -23.54
N ASP A 434 12.16 -7.97 -24.45
CA ASP A 434 13.25 -8.96 -24.33
C ASP A 434 14.41 -8.31 -23.56
N THR A 435 14.61 -8.75 -22.30
CA THR A 435 15.59 -8.17 -21.40
C THR A 435 17.05 -8.34 -21.85
N ARG A 436 17.32 -9.19 -22.84
CA ARG A 436 18.65 -9.34 -23.47
C ARG A 436 18.96 -8.19 -24.42
N LYS A 437 17.91 -7.54 -24.96
CA LYS A 437 18.02 -6.43 -25.92
C LYS A 437 17.82 -5.09 -25.23
N GLU A 438 16.84 -5.00 -24.35
CA GLU A 438 16.45 -3.78 -23.66
C GLU A 438 16.27 -4.02 -22.17
N GLY A 439 16.75 -3.11 -21.30
CA GLY A 439 16.53 -3.18 -19.86
C GLY A 439 15.12 -2.77 -19.47
N ILE A 440 14.67 -3.28 -18.33
CA ILE A 440 13.39 -2.92 -17.71
C ILE A 440 13.60 -2.08 -16.45
N GLU A 441 12.64 -1.24 -16.11
CA GLU A 441 12.60 -0.52 -14.82
C GLU A 441 11.48 -1.11 -13.95
N PHE A 442 11.81 -1.60 -12.76
CA PHE A 442 10.84 -2.11 -11.80
C PHE A 442 11.20 -1.68 -10.38
N LEU A 443 10.23 -1.20 -9.62
CA LEU A 443 10.36 -0.74 -8.22
C LEU A 443 11.49 0.27 -8.00
N GLY A 444 11.81 1.05 -9.03
CA GLY A 444 12.89 2.03 -9.00
C GLY A 444 14.29 1.47 -9.27
N PHE A 445 14.40 0.20 -9.60
CA PHE A 445 15.62 -0.42 -10.12
C PHE A 445 15.56 -0.52 -11.65
N SER A 446 16.74 -0.49 -12.27
CA SER A 446 16.95 -0.87 -13.66
C SER A 446 17.55 -2.27 -13.70
N VAL A 447 16.99 -3.14 -14.53
CA VAL A 447 17.45 -4.51 -14.72
C VAL A 447 17.78 -4.71 -16.18
N ALA A 448 19.03 -5.07 -16.49
CA ALA A 448 19.50 -5.32 -17.85
C ALA A 448 20.52 -6.44 -17.85
N TRP A 449 20.60 -7.21 -18.94
CA TRP A 449 21.68 -8.17 -19.09
C TRP A 449 22.99 -7.45 -19.40
N ARG A 450 24.03 -7.82 -18.67
CA ARG A 450 25.41 -7.35 -18.92
C ARG A 450 26.38 -8.51 -18.91
N GLN A 451 27.42 -8.39 -19.71
CA GLN A 451 28.54 -9.35 -19.70
C GLN A 451 29.56 -8.95 -18.63
N GLY A 452 29.96 -9.91 -17.81
CA GLY A 452 30.97 -9.69 -16.78
C GLY A 452 32.35 -9.52 -17.41
N LEU A 453 33.06 -8.44 -17.07
CA LEU A 453 34.37 -8.11 -17.64
C LEU A 453 35.41 -9.23 -17.45
N LYS A 454 35.43 -9.87 -16.27
CA LYS A 454 36.37 -10.95 -15.97
C LYS A 454 35.84 -12.34 -16.35
N SER A 455 34.55 -12.62 -16.08
CA SER A 455 33.97 -13.94 -16.29
C SER A 455 33.45 -14.18 -17.69
N GLN A 456 33.32 -13.12 -18.51
CA GLN A 456 32.67 -13.13 -19.84
C GLN A 456 31.26 -13.74 -19.85
N ARG A 457 30.68 -14.03 -18.65
CA ARG A 457 29.35 -14.60 -18.52
C ARG A 457 28.30 -13.50 -18.48
N TRP A 458 27.19 -13.73 -19.13
CA TRP A 458 26.03 -12.84 -19.05
C TRP A 458 25.27 -13.02 -17.74
N TYR A 459 24.87 -11.92 -17.13
CA TYR A 459 24.11 -11.91 -15.88
C TYR A 459 23.10 -10.75 -15.84
N PRO A 460 21.96 -10.90 -15.12
CA PRO A 460 21.05 -9.79 -14.91
C PRO A 460 21.66 -8.78 -13.93
N HIS A 461 22.05 -7.63 -14.45
CA HIS A 461 22.60 -6.51 -13.71
C HIS A 461 21.46 -5.68 -13.13
N VAL A 462 21.45 -5.48 -11.83
CA VAL A 462 20.41 -4.75 -11.11
C VAL A 462 21.03 -3.56 -10.39
N GLU A 463 20.62 -2.36 -10.77
CA GLU A 463 21.11 -1.11 -10.16
C GLU A 463 19.95 -0.10 -9.96
N PRO A 464 20.12 0.92 -9.09
CA PRO A 464 19.12 1.99 -8.95
C PRO A 464 18.86 2.69 -10.28
N SER A 465 17.60 2.83 -10.69
CA SER A 465 17.26 3.44 -11.98
C SER A 465 17.68 4.91 -12.07
N ALA A 466 17.93 5.39 -13.29
CA ALA A 466 18.28 6.80 -13.55
C ALA A 466 17.24 7.76 -12.94
N LYS A 467 15.97 7.40 -12.99
CA LYS A 467 14.86 8.15 -12.42
C LYS A 467 14.94 8.23 -10.88
N SER A 468 15.30 7.12 -10.21
CA SER A 468 15.50 7.08 -8.75
C SER A 468 16.69 7.92 -8.33
N GLN A 469 17.79 7.88 -9.09
CA GLN A 469 18.96 8.71 -8.87
C GLN A 469 18.67 10.21 -9.05
N ALA A 470 17.94 10.58 -10.10
CA ALA A 470 17.52 11.97 -10.33
C ALA A 470 16.66 12.49 -9.16
N LYS A 471 15.68 11.72 -8.69
CA LYS A 471 14.86 12.09 -7.51
C LYS A 471 15.69 12.34 -6.26
N LEU A 472 16.74 11.54 -6.02
CA LEU A 472 17.65 11.77 -4.90
C LEU A 472 18.38 13.11 -5.07
N ARG A 473 18.96 13.34 -6.26
CA ARG A 473 19.70 14.57 -6.55
C ARG A 473 18.83 15.81 -6.36
N ASP A 474 17.57 15.75 -6.80
CA ASP A 474 16.63 16.87 -6.67
C ASP A 474 16.27 17.14 -5.21
N LYS A 475 16.00 16.09 -4.41
CA LYS A 475 15.78 16.25 -2.96
C LYS A 475 16.99 16.88 -2.26
N VAL A 476 18.21 16.48 -2.60
CA VAL A 476 19.44 17.04 -2.05
C VAL A 476 19.62 18.49 -2.51
N ARG A 477 19.34 18.82 -3.77
CA ARG A 477 19.37 20.20 -4.29
C ARG A 477 18.41 21.10 -3.53
N ALA A 478 17.18 20.64 -3.28
CA ALA A 478 16.16 21.39 -2.56
C ALA A 478 16.56 21.71 -1.10
N VAL A 479 17.30 20.81 -0.43
CA VAL A 479 17.82 21.08 0.91
C VAL A 479 19.02 22.03 0.89
N LEU A 480 19.89 21.94 -0.15
CA LEU A 480 21.12 22.73 -0.28
C LEU A 480 20.92 23.97 -1.19
N GLU A 481 19.82 24.69 -0.98
CA GLU A 481 19.48 25.94 -1.68
C GLU A 481 20.07 27.19 -1.00
N VAL A 482 19.94 28.33 -1.70
CA VAL A 482 20.40 29.64 -1.21
C VAL A 482 19.71 30.03 0.11
N ARG A 483 18.38 29.85 0.16
CA ARG A 483 17.54 30.20 1.32
C ARG A 483 17.87 29.43 2.60
N THR A 484 18.51 28.26 2.48
CA THR A 484 18.88 27.43 3.65
C THR A 484 20.21 27.84 4.26
N ARG A 485 20.97 28.79 3.67
CA ARG A 485 22.26 29.22 4.18
C ARG A 485 22.18 29.93 5.55
N ASN A 486 21.04 30.51 5.90
CA ASN A 486 20.82 31.11 7.20
C ASN A 486 20.62 30.07 8.32
N GLN A 487 20.38 28.80 7.99
CA GLN A 487 20.25 27.74 8.98
C GLN A 487 21.61 27.23 9.46
N ALA A 488 21.68 26.67 10.68
CA ALA A 488 22.86 26.00 11.17
C ALA A 488 23.30 24.85 10.24
N ALA A 489 24.60 24.80 9.90
CA ALA A 489 25.11 23.82 8.94
C ALA A 489 24.81 22.38 9.37
N VAL A 490 24.97 22.06 10.66
CA VAL A 490 24.68 20.73 11.22
C VAL A 490 23.21 20.34 11.04
N ALA A 491 22.27 21.28 11.18
CA ALA A 491 20.84 21.02 10.97
C ALA A 491 20.52 20.69 9.49
N VAL A 492 21.14 21.41 8.56
CA VAL A 492 21.01 21.17 7.13
C VAL A 492 21.64 19.82 6.74
N VAL A 493 22.83 19.51 7.25
CA VAL A 493 23.50 18.22 7.01
C VAL A 493 22.67 17.06 7.59
N ARG A 494 22.03 17.24 8.75
CA ARG A 494 21.10 16.24 9.30
C ARG A 494 19.97 15.92 8.34
N LYS A 495 19.36 16.92 7.69
CA LYS A 495 18.33 16.72 6.66
C LYS A 495 18.89 15.99 5.43
N VAL A 496 20.09 16.35 4.98
CA VAL A 496 20.78 15.64 3.88
C VAL A 496 21.00 14.18 4.26
N ASN A 497 21.49 13.91 5.47
CA ASN A 497 21.72 12.55 5.97
C ASN A 497 20.43 11.72 6.03
N GLN A 498 19.30 12.30 6.45
CA GLN A 498 18.00 11.61 6.44
C GLN A 498 17.60 11.17 5.03
N ILE A 499 17.75 12.07 4.05
CA ILE A 499 17.43 11.78 2.64
C ILE A 499 18.35 10.69 2.09
N THR A 500 19.66 10.82 2.32
CA THR A 500 20.67 9.90 1.75
C THR A 500 20.61 8.54 2.41
N ARG A 501 20.45 8.45 3.73
CA ARG A 501 20.26 7.17 4.45
C ARG A 501 18.98 6.46 4.01
N GLY A 502 17.85 7.18 3.91
CA GLY A 502 16.59 6.61 3.46
C GLY A 502 16.68 6.07 2.03
N TRP A 503 17.33 6.82 1.12
CA TRP A 503 17.54 6.36 -0.25
C TRP A 503 18.51 5.18 -0.31
N ALA A 504 19.63 5.23 0.39
CA ALA A 504 20.59 4.13 0.43
C ALA A 504 19.97 2.86 1.03
N GLY A 505 19.18 2.96 2.11
CA GLY A 505 18.47 1.81 2.69
C GLY A 505 17.51 1.14 1.71
N ALA A 506 16.86 1.92 0.85
CA ALA A 506 15.95 1.38 -0.18
C ALA A 506 16.70 0.76 -1.37
N PHE A 507 17.88 1.27 -1.74
CA PHE A 507 18.60 0.91 -2.97
C PHE A 507 19.93 0.21 -2.75
N HIS A 508 20.30 -0.12 -1.51
CA HIS A 508 21.49 -0.93 -1.20
C HIS A 508 21.23 -2.40 -1.54
N TYR A 509 21.17 -2.69 -2.84
CA TYR A 509 20.83 -3.98 -3.40
C TYR A 509 21.46 -4.14 -4.79
N GLY A 510 21.74 -5.36 -5.20
CA GLY A 510 22.27 -5.68 -6.53
C GLY A 510 23.62 -5.03 -6.81
N ASN A 511 23.82 -4.57 -8.02
CA ASN A 511 25.07 -3.99 -8.53
C ASN A 511 25.17 -2.47 -8.23
N SER A 512 24.74 -2.03 -7.04
CA SER A 512 24.57 -0.62 -6.69
C SER A 512 25.87 0.14 -6.38
N THR A 513 27.00 -0.55 -6.18
CA THR A 513 28.28 0.04 -5.70
C THR A 513 28.73 1.24 -6.53
N HIS A 514 28.74 1.11 -7.86
CA HIS A 514 29.17 2.19 -8.76
C HIS A 514 28.23 3.42 -8.65
N VAL A 515 26.92 3.18 -8.66
CA VAL A 515 25.91 4.24 -8.52
C VAL A 515 26.05 4.92 -7.15
N PHE A 516 26.30 4.17 -6.09
CA PHE A 516 26.50 4.72 -4.75
C PHE A 516 27.71 5.64 -4.69
N GLY A 517 28.83 5.26 -5.27
CA GLY A 517 30.02 6.11 -5.40
C GLY A 517 29.71 7.43 -6.12
N GLN A 518 28.98 7.35 -7.24
CA GLN A 518 28.57 8.55 -7.99
C GLN A 518 27.67 9.47 -7.17
N GLN A 519 26.67 8.90 -6.48
CA GLN A 519 25.75 9.72 -5.66
C GLN A 519 26.44 10.30 -4.43
N GLN A 520 27.33 9.57 -3.78
CA GLN A 520 28.13 10.08 -2.68
C GLN A 520 28.98 11.27 -3.12
N THR A 521 29.69 11.16 -4.25
CA THR A 521 30.49 12.24 -4.85
C THR A 521 29.61 13.46 -5.15
N PHE A 522 28.43 13.25 -5.73
CA PHE A 522 27.48 14.33 -5.99
C PHE A 522 27.07 15.05 -4.70
N VAL A 523 26.70 14.30 -3.66
CA VAL A 523 26.28 14.88 -2.36
C VAL A 523 27.41 15.66 -1.72
N ARG A 524 28.64 15.10 -1.67
CA ARG A 524 29.83 15.77 -1.13
C ARG A 524 30.10 17.08 -1.87
N ASN A 525 30.16 17.05 -3.18
CA ASN A 525 30.45 18.24 -4.00
C ASN A 525 29.35 19.31 -3.89
N ARG A 526 28.07 18.90 -3.79
CA ARG A 526 26.98 19.85 -3.59
C ARG A 526 27.04 20.50 -2.22
N LEU A 527 27.35 19.73 -1.15
CA LEU A 527 27.51 20.23 0.20
C LEU A 527 28.72 21.16 0.32
N ARG A 528 29.89 20.80 -0.29
CA ARG A 528 31.07 21.68 -0.34
C ARG A 528 30.72 23.06 -0.90
N ARG A 529 30.07 23.11 -2.06
CA ARG A 529 29.64 24.37 -2.68
C ARG A 529 28.68 25.17 -1.80
N TRP A 530 27.79 24.50 -1.08
CA TRP A 530 26.85 25.14 -0.18
C TRP A 530 27.59 25.72 1.05
N LEU A 531 28.48 24.96 1.70
CA LEU A 531 29.31 25.39 2.83
C LEU A 531 30.25 26.54 2.44
N TRP A 532 30.91 26.45 1.30
CA TRP A 532 31.78 27.47 0.77
C TRP A 532 31.05 28.81 0.61
N ARG A 533 29.86 28.76 0.05
CA ARG A 533 29.02 29.95 -0.13
C ARG A 533 28.44 30.48 1.20
N LYS A 534 28.36 29.64 2.23
CA LYS A 534 27.90 30.05 3.57
C LYS A 534 29.00 30.73 4.40
N TYR A 535 30.19 30.14 4.45
CA TYR A 535 31.21 30.53 5.41
C TYR A 535 32.39 31.29 4.82
N SER A 536 32.82 30.97 3.63
CA SER A 536 34.03 31.57 3.08
C SER A 536 34.10 31.41 1.57
N ARG A 537 34.29 32.52 0.89
CA ARG A 537 34.65 32.56 -0.53
C ARG A 537 36.15 32.67 -0.76
N THR A 538 36.95 32.82 0.33
CA THR A 538 38.37 33.07 0.30
C THR A 538 39.24 31.82 0.25
N HIS A 539 38.74 30.69 0.74
CA HIS A 539 39.49 29.43 0.76
C HIS A 539 39.13 28.51 -0.42
N GLY A 540 40.06 27.67 -0.85
CA GLY A 540 39.83 26.67 -1.88
C GLY A 540 38.71 25.68 -1.49
N LEU A 541 37.82 25.42 -2.43
CA LEU A 541 36.60 24.61 -2.23
C LEU A 541 36.90 23.19 -1.69
N PHE A 542 37.92 22.55 -2.24
CA PHE A 542 38.27 21.14 -1.93
C PHE A 542 39.34 21.05 -0.84
N SER A 543 40.31 21.99 -0.80
CA SER A 543 41.36 22.01 0.19
C SER A 543 40.84 22.35 1.60
N PHE A 544 39.85 23.23 1.72
CA PHE A 544 39.27 23.60 3.00
C PHE A 544 38.13 22.66 3.46
N PHE A 545 37.26 22.21 2.54
CA PHE A 545 36.18 21.29 2.87
C PHE A 545 36.52 19.86 2.37
N THR A 546 37.56 19.27 2.99
CA THR A 546 37.97 17.89 2.70
C THR A 546 36.87 16.90 3.07
N ASP A 547 36.95 15.65 2.59
CA ASP A 547 36.00 14.60 2.92
C ASP A 547 35.99 14.30 4.43
N ASP A 548 37.16 14.31 5.08
CA ASP A 548 37.31 14.11 6.52
C ASP A 548 36.63 15.23 7.32
N ARG A 549 36.76 16.46 6.85
CA ARG A 549 36.09 17.60 7.48
C ARG A 549 34.57 17.53 7.30
N LEU A 550 34.09 17.11 6.15
CA LEU A 550 32.66 16.89 5.93
C LEU A 550 32.11 15.79 6.85
N ALA A 551 32.83 14.70 7.02
CA ALA A 551 32.45 13.59 7.89
C ALA A 551 32.64 13.92 9.37
N GLY A 552 33.81 14.45 9.77
CA GLY A 552 34.18 14.73 11.16
C GLY A 552 33.45 15.93 11.72
N GLN A 553 33.65 17.14 11.14
CA GLN A 553 33.09 18.39 11.66
C GLN A 553 31.59 18.56 11.38
N TYR A 554 31.15 18.28 10.16
CA TYR A 554 29.77 18.48 9.75
C TYR A 554 28.89 17.23 9.90
N LYS A 555 29.48 16.10 10.32
CA LYS A 555 28.77 14.82 10.55
C LYS A 555 28.01 14.33 9.30
N LEU A 556 28.60 14.54 8.10
CA LEU A 556 28.04 13.95 6.87
C LEU A 556 28.20 12.44 6.92
N TRP A 557 27.09 11.74 6.65
CA TRP A 557 27.08 10.29 6.66
C TRP A 557 27.85 9.69 5.48
N ASN A 558 28.68 8.69 5.75
CA ASN A 558 29.40 7.92 4.74
C ASN A 558 28.55 6.76 4.25
N TRP A 559 28.54 6.58 2.94
CA TRP A 559 27.74 5.57 2.27
C TRP A 559 28.37 4.19 2.32
N PRO A 560 27.59 3.09 2.39
CA PRO A 560 28.11 1.75 2.17
C PRO A 560 28.51 1.62 0.70
N LEU A 561 29.73 1.20 0.43
CA LEU A 561 30.25 1.03 -0.92
C LEU A 561 30.23 -0.44 -1.40
N THR A 562 29.87 -1.37 -0.52
CA THR A 562 29.73 -2.79 -0.84
C THR A 562 28.26 -3.16 -0.89
N ALA A 563 27.83 -3.92 -1.90
CA ALA A 563 26.47 -4.42 -1.99
C ALA A 563 26.19 -5.48 -0.93
N ALA A 564 25.05 -5.38 -0.24
CA ALA A 564 24.69 -6.28 0.88
C ALA A 564 24.17 -7.65 0.43
N TRP A 565 23.81 -7.81 -0.83
CA TRP A 565 23.15 -9.02 -1.35
C TRP A 565 24.08 -10.21 -1.62
N GLN A 566 25.37 -10.00 -1.47
CA GLN A 566 26.39 -11.01 -1.80
C GLN A 566 26.85 -11.87 -0.60
N ARG A 567 26.14 -11.81 0.53
CA ARG A 567 26.48 -12.62 1.72
C ARG A 567 25.52 -13.76 1.93
#